data_f1c96c4103226bc03244083ec3534b6d
#
_entry.id   f1c96c4103226bc03244083ec3534b6d
#
_cell.length_a   1.000
_cell.length_b   1.000
_cell.length_c   1.000
_cell.angle_alpha   90.00
_cell.angle_beta   90.00
_cell.angle_gamma   90.00
#
_symmetry.space_group_name_H-M   'P 1'
#
loop_
_entity.id
_entity.type
_entity.pdbx_description
1 polymer ?
#
loop_
_entity_poly.entity_id
_entity_poly.type
_entity_poly.pdbx_seq_one_letter_code
_entity_poly.pdbx_strand_id
1 'polypeptide(L)'
;FASPHEPGASAILPAAIAAEEGVHSGSPFTAVIRLEGIEASVRDRLGNLQELTSGDALAEAASVSLWQRIRDVQSLAEKPLDIWKVSCAPADAAKLLDSLDPRLNIRMIADWAGGLLWIASSKAQLGPALRKAVQGLDSGFAMLFRDVGVTRKMIEPLQPLSSGMYELHKRVKASFDPLGVLNYQRMHQGI
;
A
#
# COMPACT_ATOMS: atom_id res chain seq x y z
N PHE A 1 10.62 -6.78 10.28
CA PHE A 1 11.95 -6.68 9.63
C PHE A 1 13.12 -6.82 10.61
N ALA A 2 12.98 -6.46 11.90
CA ALA A 2 14.01 -6.68 12.91
C ALA A 2 14.02 -8.15 13.35
N SER A 3 14.56 -9.03 12.51
CA SER A 3 14.72 -10.45 12.80
C SER A 3 16.04 -10.95 12.23
N PRO A 4 16.60 -12.09 12.74
CA PRO A 4 17.84 -12.65 12.20
C PRO A 4 17.69 -13.13 10.74
N HIS A 5 16.47 -13.18 10.21
CA HIS A 5 16.22 -13.59 8.82
C HIS A 5 16.33 -12.42 7.81
N GLU A 6 16.43 -11.17 8.27
CA GLU A 6 16.63 -9.97 7.44
C GLU A 6 15.78 -9.96 6.16
N PRO A 7 14.44 -9.98 6.24
CA PRO A 7 13.59 -9.97 5.07
C PRO A 7 13.77 -8.65 4.29
N GLY A 8 14.02 -8.76 2.99
CA GLY A 8 14.12 -7.62 2.09
C GLY A 8 12.77 -6.97 1.76
N ALA A 9 11.70 -7.78 1.75
CA ALA A 9 10.32 -7.31 1.57
C ALA A 9 9.32 -8.28 2.20
N SER A 10 8.13 -7.78 2.52
CA SER A 10 6.99 -8.62 2.89
C SER A 10 5.68 -7.99 2.48
N ALA A 11 4.73 -8.83 2.02
CA ALA A 11 3.38 -8.41 1.69
C ALA A 11 2.35 -9.42 2.20
N ILE A 12 1.13 -8.94 2.41
CA ILE A 12 -0.03 -9.76 2.78
C ILE A 12 -1.06 -9.62 1.66
N LEU A 13 -1.45 -10.75 1.09
CA LEU A 13 -2.38 -10.86 -0.02
C LEU A 13 -3.66 -11.55 0.45
N PRO A 14 -4.85 -10.94 0.29
CA PRO A 14 -6.12 -11.65 0.46
C PRO A 14 -6.22 -12.85 -0.49
N ALA A 15 -6.99 -13.88 -0.12
CA ALA A 15 -7.10 -15.14 -0.84
C ALA A 15 -7.35 -14.98 -2.35
N ALA A 16 -8.23 -14.05 -2.75
CA ALA A 16 -8.52 -13.80 -4.16
C ALA A 16 -7.31 -13.27 -4.94
N ILE A 17 -6.53 -12.36 -4.34
CA ILE A 17 -5.31 -11.83 -4.96
C ILE A 17 -4.20 -12.89 -4.92
N ALA A 18 -4.04 -13.61 -3.82
CA ALA A 18 -3.07 -14.68 -3.70
C ALA A 18 -3.30 -15.78 -4.77
N ALA A 19 -4.56 -16.09 -5.07
CA ALA A 19 -4.92 -17.02 -6.14
C ALA A 19 -4.58 -16.48 -7.55
N GLU A 20 -4.85 -15.20 -7.81
CA GLU A 20 -4.47 -14.52 -9.08
C GLU A 20 -2.95 -14.49 -9.25
N GLU A 21 -2.19 -14.40 -8.16
CA GLU A 21 -0.72 -14.39 -8.15
C GLU A 21 -0.10 -15.81 -8.09
N GLY A 22 -0.92 -16.86 -7.98
CA GLY A 22 -0.46 -18.26 -7.94
C GLY A 22 0.22 -18.68 -6.63
N VAL A 23 -0.05 -17.96 -5.53
CA VAL A 23 0.56 -18.21 -4.20
C VAL A 23 -0.47 -18.44 -3.10
N HIS A 24 -1.67 -18.93 -3.47
CA HIS A 24 -2.75 -19.13 -2.50
C HIS A 24 -2.43 -20.25 -1.49
N SER A 25 -2.51 -19.93 -0.19
CA SER A 25 -2.17 -20.82 0.92
C SER A 25 -3.35 -21.62 1.51
N GLY A 26 -4.54 -21.50 0.91
CA GLY A 26 -5.77 -22.07 1.50
C GLY A 26 -6.37 -21.24 2.64
N SER A 27 -5.69 -20.22 3.10
CA SER A 27 -6.12 -19.29 4.15
C SER A 27 -6.76 -18.02 3.59
N PRO A 28 -7.53 -17.25 4.39
CA PRO A 28 -8.10 -15.97 3.95
C PRO A 28 -7.04 -14.95 3.52
N PHE A 29 -5.82 -15.08 4.04
CA PHE A 29 -4.66 -14.25 3.70
C PHE A 29 -3.42 -15.12 3.50
N THR A 30 -2.58 -14.72 2.57
CA THR A 30 -1.25 -15.31 2.33
C THR A 30 -0.20 -14.24 2.60
N ALA A 31 0.72 -14.53 3.52
CA ALA A 31 1.92 -13.70 3.72
C ALA A 31 3.02 -14.18 2.78
N VAL A 32 3.65 -13.25 2.07
CA VAL A 32 4.83 -13.51 1.24
C VAL A 32 6.01 -12.72 1.76
N ILE A 33 7.15 -13.39 1.87
CA ILE A 33 8.40 -12.82 2.43
C ILE A 33 9.50 -13.02 1.39
N ARG A 34 10.26 -11.95 1.13
CA ARG A 34 11.40 -11.98 0.22
C ARG A 34 12.70 -11.98 1.00
N LEU A 35 13.58 -12.92 0.65
CA LEU A 35 14.95 -12.96 1.09
C LEU A 35 15.88 -12.64 -0.08
N GLU A 36 16.90 -11.85 0.18
CA GLU A 36 17.92 -11.46 -0.81
C GLU A 36 19.31 -11.56 -0.21
N GLY A 37 20.32 -11.77 -1.05
CA GLY A 37 21.71 -11.84 -0.65
C GLY A 37 22.48 -12.97 -1.31
N ILE A 38 23.58 -13.38 -0.69
CA ILE A 38 24.42 -14.48 -1.14
C ILE A 38 23.66 -15.80 -1.00
N GLU A 39 23.73 -16.66 -2.00
CA GLU A 39 22.96 -17.91 -2.10
C GLU A 39 23.00 -18.76 -0.81
N ALA A 40 24.18 -18.98 -0.24
CA ALA A 40 24.33 -19.76 0.99
C ALA A 40 23.57 -19.17 2.17
N SER A 41 23.64 -17.84 2.34
CA SER A 41 22.93 -17.12 3.40
C SER A 41 21.41 -17.13 3.18
N VAL A 42 20.96 -16.97 1.93
CA VAL A 42 19.51 -17.03 1.60
C VAL A 42 18.97 -18.43 1.89
N ARG A 43 19.71 -19.48 1.50
CA ARG A 43 19.31 -20.87 1.74
C ARG A 43 19.15 -21.19 3.23
N ASP A 44 20.11 -20.77 4.05
CA ASP A 44 20.07 -20.97 5.51
C ASP A 44 18.86 -20.25 6.13
N ARG A 45 18.69 -18.95 5.84
CA ARG A 45 17.57 -18.15 6.34
C ARG A 45 16.21 -18.67 5.87
N LEU A 46 16.13 -19.18 4.63
CA LEU A 46 14.92 -19.77 4.08
C LEU A 46 14.55 -21.04 4.83
N GLY A 47 15.52 -21.94 5.08
CA GLY A 47 15.29 -23.15 5.89
C GLY A 47 14.75 -22.82 7.28
N ASN A 48 15.38 -21.88 7.98
CA ASN A 48 14.92 -21.43 9.29
C ASN A 48 13.50 -20.82 9.26
N LEU A 49 13.16 -20.05 8.24
CA LEU A 49 11.80 -19.50 8.08
C LEU A 49 10.76 -20.60 7.78
N GLN A 50 11.12 -21.60 6.97
CA GLN A 50 10.22 -22.72 6.68
C GLN A 50 9.91 -23.53 7.93
N GLU A 51 10.91 -23.77 8.79
CA GLU A 51 10.69 -24.45 10.09
C GLU A 51 9.74 -23.65 10.99
N LEU A 52 9.84 -22.32 11.00
CA LEU A 52 9.00 -21.44 11.84
C LEU A 52 7.57 -21.28 11.32
N THR A 53 7.37 -21.30 10.00
CA THR A 53 6.12 -20.87 9.37
C THR A 53 5.40 -22.00 8.65
N SER A 54 6.07 -23.13 8.40
CA SER A 54 5.60 -24.22 7.51
C SER A 54 5.24 -23.70 6.09
N GLY A 55 5.89 -22.62 5.66
CA GLY A 55 5.64 -21.99 4.38
C GLY A 55 6.37 -22.67 3.22
N ASP A 56 5.84 -22.49 2.01
CA ASP A 56 6.46 -22.98 0.78
C ASP A 56 7.49 -21.98 0.24
N ALA A 57 8.55 -22.50 -0.36
CA ALA A 57 9.55 -21.70 -1.06
C ALA A 57 9.17 -21.53 -2.53
N LEU A 58 9.31 -20.33 -3.07
CA LEU A 58 9.19 -20.05 -4.50
C LEU A 58 10.56 -20.13 -5.16
N ALA A 59 10.61 -20.71 -6.36
CA ALA A 59 11.79 -20.65 -7.22
C ALA A 59 12.12 -19.19 -7.58
N GLU A 60 13.41 -18.89 -7.83
CA GLU A 60 13.89 -17.52 -8.06
C GLU A 60 13.09 -16.78 -9.13
N ALA A 61 12.88 -17.39 -10.31
CA ALA A 61 12.12 -16.77 -11.40
C ALA A 61 10.67 -16.44 -11.01
N ALA A 62 10.01 -17.35 -10.27
CA ALA A 62 8.65 -17.14 -9.79
C ALA A 62 8.60 -16.03 -8.71
N SER A 63 9.60 -16.00 -7.82
CA SER A 63 9.76 -14.95 -6.82
C SER A 63 9.94 -13.59 -7.48
N VAL A 64 10.85 -13.45 -8.45
CA VAL A 64 11.08 -12.19 -9.19
C VAL A 64 9.79 -11.72 -9.86
N SER A 65 9.08 -12.60 -10.55
CA SER A 65 7.81 -12.29 -11.22
C SER A 65 6.75 -11.81 -10.22
N LEU A 66 6.57 -12.54 -9.12
CA LEU A 66 5.60 -12.19 -8.07
C LEU A 66 5.89 -10.79 -7.50
N TRP A 67 7.14 -10.50 -7.14
CA TRP A 67 7.50 -9.21 -6.55
C TRP A 67 7.41 -8.05 -7.54
N GLN A 68 7.63 -8.28 -8.83
CA GLN A 68 7.34 -7.28 -9.87
C GLN A 68 5.85 -6.95 -9.91
N ARG A 69 4.98 -7.96 -9.89
CA ARG A 69 3.52 -7.79 -9.91
C ARG A 69 3.00 -7.10 -8.65
N ILE A 70 3.55 -7.44 -7.46
CA ILE A 70 3.23 -6.76 -6.19
C ILE A 70 3.67 -5.29 -6.24
N ARG A 71 4.91 -5.02 -6.66
CA ARG A 71 5.44 -3.65 -6.80
C ARG A 71 4.59 -2.79 -7.73
N ASP A 72 4.16 -3.35 -8.85
CA ASP A 72 3.38 -2.66 -9.87
C ASP A 72 1.87 -2.68 -9.55
N VAL A 73 1.47 -3.27 -8.41
CA VAL A 73 0.07 -3.43 -7.95
C VAL A 73 -0.81 -4.02 -9.04
N GLN A 74 -0.27 -4.94 -9.84
CA GLN A 74 -0.84 -5.36 -11.12
C GLN A 74 -2.24 -5.94 -10.97
N SER A 75 -2.49 -6.80 -9.98
CA SER A 75 -3.81 -7.39 -9.70
C SER A 75 -4.91 -6.37 -9.39
N LEU A 76 -4.55 -5.16 -8.94
CA LEU A 76 -5.47 -4.04 -8.78
C LEU A 76 -5.51 -3.18 -10.05
N ALA A 77 -4.35 -2.96 -10.69
CA ALA A 77 -4.21 -2.07 -11.84
C ALA A 77 -4.88 -2.61 -13.11
N GLU A 78 -5.00 -3.91 -13.27
CA GLU A 78 -5.70 -4.56 -14.38
C GLU A 78 -7.24 -4.41 -14.31
N LYS A 79 -7.77 -3.96 -13.19
CA LYS A 79 -9.21 -3.75 -13.00
C LYS A 79 -9.57 -2.26 -13.19
N PRO A 80 -10.78 -1.95 -13.65
CA PRO A 80 -11.27 -0.56 -13.76
C PRO A 80 -11.71 -0.03 -12.39
N LEU A 81 -10.76 0.09 -11.45
CA LEU A 81 -10.99 0.51 -10.07
C LEU A 81 -10.17 1.76 -9.75
N ASP A 82 -10.71 2.63 -8.90
CA ASP A 82 -9.91 3.65 -8.25
C ASP A 82 -8.95 2.99 -7.28
N ILE A 83 -7.68 3.40 -7.30
CA ILE A 83 -6.64 2.86 -6.43
C ILE A 83 -6.17 3.95 -5.48
N TRP A 84 -6.21 3.62 -4.20
CA TRP A 84 -5.74 4.46 -3.12
C TRP A 84 -4.47 3.88 -2.51
N LYS A 85 -3.51 4.75 -2.26
CA LYS A 85 -2.30 4.45 -1.49
C LYS A 85 -2.51 4.99 -0.08
N VAL A 86 -2.44 4.10 0.91
CA VAL A 86 -2.58 4.47 2.32
C VAL A 86 -1.32 4.07 3.05
N SER A 87 -0.70 5.02 3.72
CA SER A 87 0.44 4.78 4.62
C SER A 87 -0.02 4.93 6.06
N CYS A 88 0.35 3.99 6.92
CA CYS A 88 0.04 4.01 8.34
C CYS A 88 1.12 3.23 9.12
N ALA A 89 1.10 3.27 10.45
CA ALA A 89 1.91 2.35 11.23
C ALA A 89 1.45 0.90 10.95
N PRO A 90 2.37 -0.07 10.80
CA PRO A 90 1.98 -1.47 10.52
C PRO A 90 0.97 -2.04 11.51
N ALA A 91 1.07 -1.66 12.79
CA ALA A 91 0.15 -2.08 13.83
C ALA A 91 -1.28 -1.53 13.67
N ASP A 92 -1.45 -0.44 12.92
CA ASP A 92 -2.75 0.20 12.69
C ASP A 92 -3.47 -0.32 11.44
N ALA A 93 -2.78 -1.08 10.59
CA ALA A 93 -3.34 -1.57 9.33
C ALA A 93 -4.63 -2.38 9.52
N ALA A 94 -4.65 -3.32 10.46
CA ALA A 94 -5.83 -4.11 10.77
C ALA A 94 -6.98 -3.23 11.27
N LYS A 95 -6.71 -2.35 12.24
CA LYS A 95 -7.70 -1.40 12.77
C LYS A 95 -8.31 -0.51 11.68
N LEU A 96 -7.47 -0.03 10.75
CA LEU A 96 -7.93 0.75 9.61
C LEU A 96 -8.89 -0.07 8.73
N LEU A 97 -8.47 -1.27 8.33
CA LEU A 97 -9.26 -2.14 7.47
C LEU A 97 -10.58 -2.56 8.12
N ASP A 98 -10.58 -2.90 9.41
CA ASP A 98 -11.77 -3.28 10.17
C ASP A 98 -12.78 -2.11 10.32
N SER A 99 -12.30 -0.86 10.23
CA SER A 99 -13.17 0.32 10.27
C SER A 99 -13.92 0.58 8.97
N LEU A 100 -13.53 -0.07 7.86
CA LEU A 100 -14.15 0.11 6.56
C LEU A 100 -15.42 -0.73 6.43
N ASP A 101 -16.48 -0.12 5.86
CA ASP A 101 -17.73 -0.81 5.59
C ASP A 101 -17.51 -1.95 4.56
N PRO A 102 -17.89 -3.20 4.85
CA PRO A 102 -17.76 -4.32 3.91
C PRO A 102 -18.45 -4.09 2.56
N ARG A 103 -19.50 -3.23 2.52
CA ARG A 103 -20.20 -2.85 1.28
C ARG A 103 -19.34 -2.07 0.30
N LEU A 104 -18.20 -1.56 0.73
CA LEU A 104 -17.21 -0.94 -0.16
C LEU A 104 -16.58 -1.94 -1.13
N ASN A 105 -16.68 -3.24 -0.85
CA ASN A 105 -16.16 -4.32 -1.69
C ASN A 105 -14.73 -4.04 -2.15
N ILE A 106 -13.83 -3.85 -1.19
CA ILE A 106 -12.45 -3.49 -1.44
C ILE A 106 -11.62 -4.68 -1.92
N ARG A 107 -10.67 -4.40 -2.79
CA ARG A 107 -9.51 -5.25 -3.08
C ARG A 107 -8.28 -4.56 -2.47
N MET A 108 -7.36 -5.32 -1.88
CA MET A 108 -6.22 -4.70 -1.21
C MET A 108 -4.96 -5.56 -1.28
N ILE A 109 -3.83 -4.90 -1.24
CA ILE A 109 -2.51 -5.49 -0.98
C ILE A 109 -1.92 -4.73 0.20
N ALA A 110 -1.48 -5.43 1.24
CA ALA A 110 -0.72 -4.82 2.31
C ALA A 110 0.76 -5.11 2.09
N ASP A 111 1.53 -4.06 1.81
CA ASP A 111 2.97 -4.09 1.59
C ASP A 111 3.73 -3.50 2.79
N TRP A 112 5.04 -3.62 2.82
CA TRP A 112 5.90 -3.09 3.89
C TRP A 112 5.46 -3.54 5.29
N ALA A 113 5.15 -4.84 5.43
CA ALA A 113 4.63 -5.42 6.67
C ALA A 113 3.35 -4.72 7.19
N GLY A 114 2.51 -4.20 6.31
CA GLY A 114 1.29 -3.47 6.65
C GLY A 114 1.46 -1.94 6.72
N GLY A 115 2.67 -1.42 6.61
CA GLY A 115 2.92 0.03 6.60
C GLY A 115 2.45 0.75 5.34
N LEU A 116 2.16 0.01 4.28
CA LEU A 116 1.64 0.50 3.02
C LEU A 116 0.48 -0.36 2.55
N LEU A 117 -0.70 0.23 2.45
CA LEU A 117 -1.89 -0.43 1.93
C LEU A 117 -2.24 0.15 0.56
N TRP A 118 -2.36 -0.73 -0.43
CA TRP A 118 -2.97 -0.43 -1.72
C TRP A 118 -4.41 -0.92 -1.67
N ILE A 119 -5.37 -0.02 -1.77
CA ILE A 119 -6.79 -0.33 -1.62
C ILE A 119 -7.53 0.15 -2.85
N ALA A 120 -8.32 -0.72 -3.46
CA ALA A 120 -9.05 -0.44 -4.68
C ALA A 120 -10.54 -0.78 -4.54
N SER A 121 -11.40 0.03 -5.14
CA SER A 121 -12.83 -0.20 -5.25
C SER A 121 -13.43 0.63 -6.40
N SER A 122 -14.57 0.19 -6.90
CA SER A 122 -15.42 0.98 -7.82
C SER A 122 -16.38 1.93 -7.08
N LYS A 123 -16.38 1.93 -5.74
CA LYS A 123 -17.31 2.73 -4.93
C LYS A 123 -16.72 4.10 -4.61
N ALA A 124 -17.36 5.17 -5.03
CA ALA A 124 -16.93 6.54 -4.77
C ALA A 124 -16.80 6.87 -3.27
N GLN A 125 -17.52 6.13 -2.41
CA GLN A 125 -17.46 6.28 -0.96
C GLN A 125 -16.13 5.80 -0.35
N LEU A 126 -15.29 5.08 -1.10
CA LEU A 126 -14.00 4.59 -0.59
C LEU A 126 -13.10 5.74 -0.12
N GLY A 127 -12.95 6.80 -0.92
CA GLY A 127 -12.09 7.92 -0.57
C GLY A 127 -12.46 8.60 0.75
N PRO A 128 -13.70 9.06 0.93
CA PRO A 128 -14.18 9.60 2.21
C PRO A 128 -13.99 8.62 3.39
N ALA A 129 -14.27 7.32 3.19
CA ALA A 129 -14.10 6.31 4.22
C ALA A 129 -12.64 6.15 4.64
N LEU A 130 -11.70 6.06 3.69
CA LEU A 130 -10.27 5.96 3.96
C LEU A 130 -9.75 7.20 4.71
N ARG A 131 -10.15 8.40 4.31
CA ARG A 131 -9.75 9.63 4.98
C ARG A 131 -10.24 9.70 6.42
N LYS A 132 -11.48 9.28 6.65
CA LYS A 132 -12.03 9.18 8.02
C LYS A 132 -11.27 8.14 8.85
N ALA A 133 -10.96 6.98 8.27
CA ALA A 133 -10.21 5.92 8.94
C ALA A 133 -8.80 6.40 9.33
N VAL A 134 -8.09 7.05 8.42
CA VAL A 134 -6.74 7.60 8.66
C VAL A 134 -6.75 8.70 9.72
N GLN A 135 -7.77 9.57 9.77
CA GLN A 135 -7.92 10.59 10.81
C GLN A 135 -8.09 10.00 12.22
N GLY A 136 -8.56 8.77 12.33
CA GLY A 136 -8.67 8.03 13.59
C GLY A 136 -7.38 7.36 14.06
N LEU A 137 -6.27 7.52 13.34
CA LEU A 137 -4.95 7.00 13.68
C LEU A 137 -4.03 8.10 14.19
N ASP A 138 -3.00 7.73 14.97
CA ASP A 138 -1.98 8.68 15.43
C ASP A 138 -1.14 9.23 14.27
N SER A 139 -0.94 8.42 13.24
CA SER A 139 -0.28 8.83 12.01
C SER A 139 -0.85 8.08 10.81
N GLY A 140 -1.01 8.76 9.69
CA GLY A 140 -1.48 8.12 8.48
C GLY A 140 -1.72 9.10 7.35
N PHE A 141 -1.71 8.57 6.13
CA PHE A 141 -1.90 9.36 4.92
C PHE A 141 -2.62 8.54 3.86
N ALA A 142 -3.68 9.09 3.26
CA ALA A 142 -4.41 8.47 2.17
C ALA A 142 -4.35 9.34 0.90
N MET A 143 -3.92 8.74 -0.20
CA MET A 143 -3.79 9.40 -1.49
C MET A 143 -4.54 8.63 -2.58
N LEU A 144 -5.33 9.33 -3.40
CA LEU A 144 -5.86 8.78 -4.64
C LEU A 144 -4.71 8.64 -5.66
N PHE A 145 -4.27 7.41 -5.88
CA PHE A 145 -3.16 7.11 -6.78
C PHE A 145 -3.61 7.02 -8.24
N ARG A 146 -4.70 6.30 -8.49
CA ARG A 146 -5.32 6.17 -9.82
C ARG A 146 -6.81 6.44 -9.76
N ASP A 147 -7.28 7.26 -10.66
CA ASP A 147 -8.68 7.58 -10.89
C ASP A 147 -9.10 7.04 -12.26
N VAL A 148 -10.11 6.19 -12.30
CA VAL A 148 -10.68 5.62 -13.54
C VAL A 148 -12.02 6.27 -13.92
N GLY A 149 -12.49 7.23 -13.13
CA GLY A 149 -13.79 7.87 -13.33
C GLY A 149 -13.80 9.35 -13.01
N VAL A 150 -14.58 9.75 -12.03
CA VAL A 150 -14.83 11.14 -11.66
C VAL A 150 -14.34 11.50 -10.25
N THR A 151 -13.72 10.57 -9.55
CA THR A 151 -13.38 10.73 -8.13
C THR A 151 -12.47 11.94 -7.90
N ARG A 152 -11.49 12.17 -8.76
CA ARG A 152 -10.58 13.33 -8.69
C ARG A 152 -11.29 14.68 -8.87
N LYS A 153 -12.45 14.69 -9.53
CA LYS A 153 -13.26 15.92 -9.68
C LYS A 153 -14.08 16.23 -8.43
N MET A 154 -14.29 15.22 -7.59
CA MET A 154 -15.13 15.33 -6.39
C MET A 154 -14.31 15.45 -5.10
N ILE A 155 -13.07 14.98 -5.11
CA ILE A 155 -12.23 14.88 -3.94
C ILE A 155 -10.77 15.15 -4.30
N GLU A 156 -10.07 15.92 -3.47
CA GLU A 156 -8.63 16.14 -3.67
C GLU A 156 -7.85 14.82 -3.62
N PRO A 157 -6.87 14.60 -4.53
CA PRO A 157 -6.09 13.36 -4.55
C PRO A 157 -5.32 13.12 -3.26
N LEU A 158 -4.74 14.16 -2.68
CA LEU A 158 -3.93 14.07 -1.46
C LEU A 158 -4.80 14.23 -0.20
N GLN A 159 -4.30 13.70 0.90
CA GLN A 159 -4.90 13.92 2.23
C GLN A 159 -4.93 15.42 2.52
N PRO A 160 -6.09 15.99 2.92
CA PRO A 160 -6.15 17.39 3.33
C PRO A 160 -5.19 17.68 4.49
N LEU A 161 -4.47 18.77 4.37
CA LEU A 161 -3.54 19.22 5.41
C LEU A 161 -4.26 19.97 6.53
N SER A 162 -3.73 19.89 7.75
CA SER A 162 -4.11 20.85 8.79
C SER A 162 -3.68 22.26 8.41
N SER A 163 -4.31 23.29 8.97
CA SER A 163 -3.97 24.69 8.66
C SER A 163 -2.49 25.00 8.86
N GLY A 164 -1.89 24.52 9.94
CA GLY A 164 -0.46 24.72 10.21
C GLY A 164 0.44 24.05 9.19
N MET A 165 0.10 22.83 8.78
CA MET A 165 0.85 22.11 7.73
C MET A 165 0.67 22.75 6.35
N TYR A 166 -0.52 23.23 6.03
CA TYR A 166 -0.76 23.96 4.80
C TYR A 166 0.11 25.22 4.70
N GLU A 167 0.15 26.04 5.75
CA GLU A 167 1.00 27.24 5.79
C GLU A 167 2.50 26.91 5.74
N LEU A 168 2.92 25.79 6.34
CA LEU A 168 4.30 25.32 6.23
C LEU A 168 4.62 24.93 4.78
N HIS A 169 3.78 24.14 4.13
CA HIS A 169 3.96 23.74 2.73
C HIS A 169 4.01 24.96 1.80
N LYS A 170 3.14 25.93 2.01
CA LYS A 170 3.12 27.19 1.26
C LYS A 170 4.44 27.96 1.38
N ARG A 171 4.98 28.09 2.61
CA ARG A 171 6.28 28.76 2.84
C ARG A 171 7.43 27.98 2.18
N VAL A 172 7.46 26.66 2.31
CA VAL A 172 8.46 25.82 1.64
C VAL A 172 8.37 25.99 0.13
N LYS A 173 7.16 25.89 -0.44
CA LYS A 173 6.94 26.11 -1.87
C LYS A 173 7.47 27.49 -2.32
N ALA A 174 7.12 28.56 -1.63
CA ALA A 174 7.56 29.90 -1.96
C ALA A 174 9.08 30.08 -1.88
N SER A 175 9.76 29.33 -0.98
CA SER A 175 11.22 29.37 -0.87
C SER A 175 11.93 28.74 -2.06
N PHE A 176 11.38 27.63 -2.60
CA PHE A 176 11.99 26.92 -3.74
C PHE A 176 11.45 27.36 -5.11
N ASP A 177 10.22 27.86 -5.15
CA ASP A 177 9.54 28.27 -6.36
C ASP A 177 8.79 29.59 -6.15
N PRO A 178 9.54 30.71 -5.96
CA PRO A 178 8.93 32.02 -5.68
C PRO A 178 8.04 32.55 -6.82
N LEU A 179 8.24 32.06 -8.04
CA LEU A 179 7.44 32.43 -9.21
C LEU A 179 6.22 31.53 -9.41
N GLY A 180 6.09 30.43 -8.65
CA GLY A 180 4.97 29.51 -8.72
C GLY A 180 4.82 28.77 -10.05
N VAL A 181 5.93 28.51 -10.75
CA VAL A 181 5.92 27.90 -12.09
C VAL A 181 6.05 26.38 -12.09
N LEU A 182 6.53 25.80 -10.97
CA LEU A 182 6.77 24.37 -10.86
C LEU A 182 5.51 23.66 -10.32
N ASN A 183 4.96 22.71 -11.07
CA ASN A 183 3.85 21.85 -10.63
C ASN A 183 2.67 22.62 -10.00
N TYR A 184 2.31 23.76 -10.59
CA TYR A 184 1.25 24.63 -10.07
C TYR A 184 -0.04 23.86 -9.78
N GLN A 185 -0.53 23.96 -8.54
CA GLN A 185 -1.73 23.28 -8.02
C GLN A 185 -1.77 21.75 -8.19
N ARG A 186 -0.62 21.09 -8.32
CA ARG A 186 -0.55 19.62 -8.46
C ARG A 186 -0.69 18.86 -7.15
N MET A 187 -0.28 19.47 -6.04
CA MET A 187 -0.34 18.85 -4.71
C MET A 187 -1.61 19.25 -3.96
N HIS A 188 -1.74 20.51 -3.64
CA HIS A 188 -2.89 21.09 -2.95
C HIS A 188 -3.34 22.35 -3.65
N GLN A 189 -4.63 22.67 -3.54
CA GLN A 189 -5.17 23.88 -4.12
C GLN A 189 -4.45 25.12 -3.53
N GLY A 190 -3.92 25.97 -4.37
CA GLY A 190 -3.19 27.19 -3.98
C GLY A 190 -1.70 27.01 -3.63
N ILE A 191 -1.15 25.80 -3.83
CA ILE A 191 0.29 25.51 -3.63
C ILE A 191 0.90 24.93 -4.91
#